data_ab137ed7380acd885f93d79aef105d49
#
_entry.id   ab137ed7380acd885f93d79aef105d49
#
_cell.length_a   1.000
_cell.length_b   1.000
_cell.length_c   1.000
_cell.angle_alpha   90.00
_cell.angle_beta   90.00
_cell.angle_gamma   90.00
#
_symmetry.space_group_name_H-M   'P 1'
#
loop_
_entity.id
_entity.type
_entity.pdbx_description
1 polymer ?
#
loop_
_entity_poly.entity_id
_entity_poly.type
_entity_poly.pdbx_seq_one_letter_code
_entity_poly.pdbx_strand_id
1 'polypeptide(L)'
;MPAYKDEKTGKWFAKFYYTNWQEIKKQKWKRGFATKKEALEFERDFLEQQSANPDMTFQNLYEIYMEDMAARLKQSTLLTKKTVLQTHILPFFGNKPINEIKASDVRRWQAKLMSSPNNYSQTYLKKINTELNSIINYAKRFYDLNTNPCGKAGTIGKAKAEEMDYWTYDEYIAFREGVK
;
A
#
# COMPACT_ATOMS: atom_id res chain seq x y z
N MET A 1 -21.61 -21.21 -18.67
CA MET A 1 -21.27 -20.41 -17.49
C MET A 1 -22.54 -20.18 -16.69
N PRO A 2 -22.58 -20.49 -15.42
CA PRO A 2 -23.84 -20.66 -14.74
C PRO A 2 -24.24 -19.45 -13.90
N ALA A 3 -25.18 -18.64 -14.39
CA ALA A 3 -26.05 -17.85 -13.54
C ALA A 3 -27.29 -18.69 -13.20
N TYR A 4 -27.62 -18.79 -11.93
CA TYR A 4 -28.68 -19.60 -11.40
C TYR A 4 -29.84 -18.72 -10.92
N LYS A 5 -31.09 -19.23 -11.02
CA LYS A 5 -32.26 -18.57 -10.46
C LYS A 5 -32.53 -19.13 -9.07
N ASP A 6 -32.69 -18.28 -8.10
CA ASP A 6 -33.11 -18.66 -6.75
C ASP A 6 -34.64 -18.86 -6.73
N GLU A 7 -35.06 -20.09 -6.51
CA GLU A 7 -36.49 -20.48 -6.54
C GLU A 7 -37.30 -19.80 -5.42
N LYS A 8 -36.67 -19.46 -4.29
CA LYS A 8 -37.34 -18.83 -3.16
C LYS A 8 -37.55 -17.32 -3.35
N THR A 9 -36.64 -16.65 -4.00
CA THR A 9 -36.67 -15.17 -4.14
C THR A 9 -37.00 -14.74 -5.57
N GLY A 10 -36.96 -15.64 -6.54
CA GLY A 10 -37.17 -15.37 -7.96
C GLY A 10 -36.02 -14.56 -8.60
N LYS A 11 -34.99 -14.20 -7.83
CA LYS A 11 -33.83 -13.41 -8.27
C LYS A 11 -32.71 -14.32 -8.78
N TRP A 12 -31.82 -13.73 -9.58
CA TRP A 12 -30.66 -14.43 -10.10
C TRP A 12 -29.45 -14.28 -9.18
N PHE A 13 -28.56 -15.28 -9.21
CA PHE A 13 -27.27 -15.22 -8.52
C PHE A 13 -26.14 -15.75 -9.39
N ALA A 14 -24.97 -15.17 -9.24
CA ALA A 14 -23.71 -15.61 -9.83
C ALA A 14 -22.96 -16.50 -8.83
N LYS A 15 -22.50 -17.67 -9.29
CA LYS A 15 -21.65 -18.60 -8.54
C LYS A 15 -20.59 -19.13 -9.48
N PHE A 16 -19.33 -18.76 -9.24
CA PHE A 16 -18.21 -19.14 -10.10
C PHE A 16 -16.95 -19.35 -9.29
N TYR A 17 -15.99 -20.02 -9.89
CA TYR A 17 -14.66 -20.21 -9.35
C TYR A 17 -13.70 -19.23 -10.01
N TYR A 18 -12.77 -18.70 -9.22
CA TYR A 18 -11.66 -17.91 -9.71
C TYR A 18 -10.37 -18.35 -9.01
N THR A 19 -9.23 -18.11 -9.65
CA THR A 19 -7.92 -18.38 -9.09
C THR A 19 -7.44 -17.08 -8.44
N ASN A 20 -7.10 -17.14 -7.14
CA ASN A 20 -6.54 -15.98 -6.46
C ASN A 20 -5.04 -15.82 -6.82
N TRP A 21 -4.41 -14.78 -6.29
CA TRP A 21 -2.98 -14.50 -6.51
C TRP A 21 -2.03 -15.60 -6.00
N GLN A 22 -2.49 -16.51 -5.13
CA GLN A 22 -1.74 -17.69 -4.65
C GLN A 22 -1.99 -18.94 -5.51
N GLU A 23 -2.59 -18.79 -6.68
CA GLU A 23 -3.03 -19.89 -7.56
C GLU A 23 -4.05 -20.86 -6.93
N ILE A 24 -4.67 -20.46 -5.82
CA ILE A 24 -5.69 -21.25 -5.14
C ILE A 24 -7.05 -20.94 -5.75
N LYS A 25 -7.79 -22.01 -6.13
CA LYS A 25 -9.18 -21.88 -6.59
C LYS A 25 -10.11 -21.49 -5.45
N LYS A 26 -10.73 -20.33 -5.54
CA LYS A 26 -11.76 -19.83 -4.62
C LYS A 26 -13.09 -19.74 -5.30
N GLN A 27 -14.18 -19.81 -4.53
CA GLN A 27 -15.55 -19.69 -5.03
C GLN A 27 -16.11 -18.34 -4.61
N LYS A 28 -16.72 -17.62 -5.57
CA LYS A 28 -17.46 -16.37 -5.34
C LYS A 28 -18.94 -16.60 -5.52
N TRP A 29 -19.71 -16.05 -4.59
CA TRP A 29 -21.17 -16.02 -4.63
C TRP A 29 -21.65 -14.58 -4.50
N LYS A 30 -22.59 -14.20 -5.40
CA LYS A 30 -23.33 -12.95 -5.24
C LYS A 30 -24.77 -13.17 -5.68
N ARG A 31 -25.71 -12.79 -4.81
CA ARG A 31 -27.15 -12.94 -5.00
C ARG A 31 -27.81 -11.58 -5.23
N GLY A 32 -29.05 -11.61 -5.74
CA GLY A 32 -29.91 -10.45 -5.77
C GLY A 32 -29.99 -9.71 -7.10
N PHE A 33 -29.50 -10.31 -8.20
CA PHE A 33 -29.61 -9.72 -9.53
C PHE A 33 -31.06 -9.83 -10.06
N ALA A 34 -31.52 -8.79 -10.75
CA ALA A 34 -32.85 -8.78 -11.32
C ALA A 34 -32.92 -9.71 -12.58
N THR A 35 -31.83 -9.77 -13.34
CA THR A 35 -31.77 -10.53 -14.61
C THR A 35 -30.57 -11.47 -14.64
N LYS A 36 -30.69 -12.52 -15.47
CA LYS A 36 -29.59 -13.44 -15.79
C LYS A 36 -28.41 -12.70 -16.42
N LYS A 37 -28.68 -11.66 -17.23
CA LYS A 37 -27.68 -10.88 -17.93
C LYS A 37 -26.79 -10.11 -16.91
N GLU A 38 -27.39 -9.45 -15.92
CA GLU A 38 -26.66 -8.77 -14.84
C GLU A 38 -25.76 -9.71 -14.04
N ALA A 39 -26.23 -10.93 -13.75
CA ALA A 39 -25.43 -11.92 -13.03
C ALA A 39 -24.20 -12.39 -13.85
N LEU A 40 -24.36 -12.55 -15.17
CA LEU A 40 -23.26 -12.90 -16.07
C LEU A 40 -22.31 -11.73 -16.32
N GLU A 41 -22.81 -10.51 -16.44
CA GLU A 41 -21.97 -9.29 -16.52
C GLU A 41 -21.12 -9.13 -15.26
N PHE A 42 -21.71 -9.33 -14.09
CA PHE A 42 -20.96 -9.30 -12.83
C PHE A 42 -19.85 -10.36 -12.79
N GLU A 43 -20.09 -11.59 -13.26
CA GLU A 43 -19.07 -12.63 -13.34
C GLU A 43 -17.92 -12.20 -14.26
N ARG A 44 -18.27 -11.73 -15.48
CA ARG A 44 -17.27 -11.27 -16.45
C ARG A 44 -16.44 -10.12 -15.91
N ASP A 45 -17.08 -9.08 -15.39
CA ASP A 45 -16.42 -7.91 -14.86
C ASP A 45 -15.52 -8.26 -13.65
N PHE A 46 -15.97 -9.20 -12.81
CA PHE A 46 -15.18 -9.69 -11.69
C PHE A 46 -13.94 -10.44 -12.18
N LEU A 47 -14.07 -11.33 -13.16
CA LEU A 47 -12.95 -12.09 -13.71
C LEU A 47 -11.96 -11.18 -14.47
N GLU A 48 -12.44 -10.20 -15.21
CA GLU A 48 -11.61 -9.17 -15.85
C GLU A 48 -10.86 -8.32 -14.82
N GLN A 49 -11.52 -7.90 -13.73
CA GLN A 49 -10.89 -7.18 -12.64
C GLN A 49 -9.88 -8.04 -11.88
N GLN A 50 -10.15 -9.33 -11.68
CA GLN A 50 -9.24 -10.26 -11.03
C GLN A 50 -8.00 -10.54 -11.86
N SER A 51 -8.12 -10.64 -13.18
CA SER A 51 -6.96 -10.78 -14.06
C SER A 51 -6.11 -9.51 -14.15
N ALA A 52 -6.69 -8.36 -13.79
CA ALA A 52 -6.04 -7.05 -13.86
C ALA A 52 -5.65 -6.47 -12.48
N ASN A 53 -6.11 -7.06 -11.37
CA ASN A 53 -5.83 -6.55 -10.03
C ASN A 53 -5.69 -7.69 -9.01
N PRO A 54 -4.55 -7.84 -8.38
CA PRO A 54 -4.31 -8.89 -7.39
C PRO A 54 -5.16 -8.68 -6.13
N ASP A 55 -5.82 -9.75 -5.71
CA ASP A 55 -6.69 -9.82 -4.51
C ASP A 55 -5.86 -10.10 -3.23
N MET A 56 -4.63 -9.56 -3.17
CA MET A 56 -3.78 -9.74 -2.00
C MET A 56 -3.91 -8.57 -1.02
N THR A 57 -3.73 -8.86 0.27
CA THR A 57 -3.65 -7.81 1.29
C THR A 57 -2.31 -7.08 1.20
N PHE A 58 -2.27 -5.85 1.70
CA PHE A 58 -1.01 -5.10 1.77
C PHE A 58 0.02 -5.80 2.69
N GLN A 59 -0.44 -6.53 3.72
CA GLN A 59 0.42 -7.34 4.58
C GLN A 59 1.16 -8.42 3.77
N ASN A 60 0.44 -9.16 2.93
CA ASN A 60 1.04 -10.21 2.09
C ASN A 60 2.02 -9.60 1.07
N LEU A 61 1.65 -8.46 0.46
CA LEU A 61 2.55 -7.73 -0.43
C LEU A 61 3.84 -7.30 0.29
N TYR A 62 3.72 -6.82 1.53
CA TYR A 62 4.87 -6.45 2.35
C TYR A 62 5.80 -7.65 2.60
N GLU A 63 5.28 -8.80 2.94
CA GLU A 63 6.06 -10.01 3.20
C GLU A 63 6.87 -10.43 1.98
N ILE A 64 6.21 -10.52 0.82
CA ILE A 64 6.85 -10.85 -0.46
C ILE A 64 7.90 -9.80 -0.84
N TYR A 65 7.55 -8.51 -0.70
CA TYR A 65 8.47 -7.41 -1.00
C TYR A 65 9.72 -7.46 -0.13
N MET A 66 9.57 -7.74 1.17
CA MET A 66 10.71 -7.81 2.08
C MET A 66 11.59 -9.02 1.81
N GLU A 67 11.02 -10.15 1.41
CA GLU A 67 11.76 -11.36 1.01
C GLU A 67 12.59 -11.09 -0.26
N ASP A 68 12.00 -10.50 -1.31
CA ASP A 68 12.74 -10.13 -2.53
C ASP A 68 13.83 -9.09 -2.25
N MET A 69 13.55 -8.09 -1.42
CA MET A 69 14.52 -7.04 -1.05
C MET A 69 15.66 -7.58 -0.17
N ALA A 70 15.46 -8.65 0.59
CA ALA A 70 16.51 -9.25 1.42
C ALA A 70 17.69 -9.77 0.59
N ALA A 71 17.43 -10.27 -0.61
CA ALA A 71 18.45 -10.74 -1.53
C ALA A 71 19.20 -9.59 -2.26
N ARG A 72 18.65 -8.37 -2.27
CA ARG A 72 19.12 -7.25 -3.12
C ARG A 72 19.74 -6.09 -2.33
N LEU A 73 19.36 -5.93 -1.07
CA LEU A 73 19.72 -4.76 -0.26
C LEU A 73 20.68 -5.13 0.87
N LYS A 74 21.51 -4.15 1.27
CA LYS A 74 22.32 -4.25 2.48
C LYS A 74 21.43 -4.41 3.70
N GLN A 75 21.87 -5.18 4.70
CA GLN A 75 21.10 -5.48 5.90
C GLN A 75 20.64 -4.21 6.66
N SER A 76 21.48 -3.17 6.75
CA SER A 76 21.13 -1.90 7.38
C SER A 76 19.97 -1.18 6.66
N THR A 77 19.98 -1.20 5.33
CA THR A 77 18.90 -0.61 4.52
C THR A 77 17.60 -1.40 4.69
N LEU A 78 17.70 -2.74 4.69
CA LEU A 78 16.56 -3.62 4.90
C LEU A 78 15.91 -3.40 6.27
N LEU A 79 16.73 -3.30 7.33
CA LEU A 79 16.25 -3.04 8.68
C LEU A 79 15.52 -1.68 8.76
N THR A 80 16.09 -0.63 8.18
CA THR A 80 15.45 0.68 8.13
C THR A 80 14.11 0.64 7.39
N LYS A 81 14.05 -0.03 6.23
CA LYS A 81 12.82 -0.25 5.46
C LYS A 81 11.78 -0.98 6.30
N LYS A 82 12.18 -2.09 6.92
CA LYS A 82 11.32 -2.90 7.79
C LYS A 82 10.70 -2.04 8.89
N THR A 83 11.51 -1.28 9.61
CA THR A 83 11.04 -0.40 10.69
C THR A 83 10.02 0.61 10.18
N VAL A 84 10.30 1.31 9.08
CA VAL A 84 9.39 2.33 8.54
C VAL A 84 8.06 1.69 8.10
N LEU A 85 8.12 0.58 7.37
CA LEU A 85 6.93 -0.12 6.88
C LEU A 85 6.07 -0.64 8.04
N GLN A 86 6.68 -1.28 9.03
CA GLN A 86 5.97 -1.86 10.18
C GLN A 86 5.37 -0.80 11.12
N THR A 87 6.09 0.29 11.34
CA THR A 87 5.66 1.32 12.31
C THR A 87 4.61 2.27 11.72
N HIS A 88 4.75 2.64 10.44
CA HIS A 88 3.96 3.74 9.89
C HIS A 88 2.95 3.32 8.82
N ILE A 89 3.16 2.21 8.14
CA ILE A 89 2.38 1.85 6.95
C ILE A 89 1.47 0.66 7.23
N LEU A 90 1.99 -0.44 7.74
CA LEU A 90 1.21 -1.64 8.03
C LEU A 90 0.04 -1.42 9.00
N PRO A 91 0.14 -0.61 10.06
CA PRO A 91 -0.99 -0.38 10.95
C PRO A 91 -2.20 0.28 10.26
N PHE A 92 -1.98 0.95 9.12
CA PHE A 92 -3.05 1.60 8.37
C PHE A 92 -3.52 0.79 7.16
N PHE A 93 -2.60 0.17 6.43
CA PHE A 93 -2.90 -0.50 5.16
C PHE A 93 -2.88 -2.03 5.24
N GLY A 94 -2.25 -2.64 6.25
CA GLY A 94 -1.94 -4.07 6.29
C GLY A 94 -3.11 -5.00 5.93
N ASN A 95 -4.27 -4.77 6.51
CA ASN A 95 -5.47 -5.59 6.28
C ASN A 95 -6.26 -5.22 5.01
N LYS A 96 -5.88 -4.15 4.30
CA LYS A 96 -6.59 -3.74 3.09
C LYS A 96 -6.10 -4.52 1.87
N PRO A 97 -7.02 -4.98 1.00
CA PRO A 97 -6.65 -5.45 -0.33
C PRO A 97 -5.96 -4.33 -1.12
N ILE A 98 -4.87 -4.63 -1.81
CA ILE A 98 -4.08 -3.60 -2.51
C ILE A 98 -4.85 -2.92 -3.64
N ASN A 99 -5.78 -3.64 -4.27
CA ASN A 99 -6.67 -3.13 -5.32
C ASN A 99 -7.74 -2.15 -4.79
N GLU A 100 -8.03 -2.16 -3.49
CA GLU A 100 -9.00 -1.27 -2.85
C GLU A 100 -8.36 -0.01 -2.25
N ILE A 101 -7.03 0.10 -2.26
CA ILE A 101 -6.32 1.28 -1.77
C ILE A 101 -6.51 2.44 -2.75
N LYS A 102 -7.23 3.46 -2.32
CA LYS A 102 -7.51 4.67 -3.13
C LYS A 102 -6.59 5.83 -2.75
N ALA A 103 -6.46 6.80 -3.64
CA ALA A 103 -5.72 8.03 -3.36
C ALA A 103 -6.26 8.79 -2.13
N SER A 104 -7.57 8.70 -1.86
CA SER A 104 -8.19 9.25 -0.66
C SER A 104 -7.70 8.58 0.64
N ASP A 105 -7.43 7.27 0.61
CA ASP A 105 -6.87 6.57 1.77
C ASP A 105 -5.44 7.00 2.03
N VAL A 106 -4.65 7.15 0.97
CA VAL A 106 -3.27 7.67 1.06
C VAL A 106 -3.27 9.08 1.64
N ARG A 107 -4.16 9.97 1.18
CA ARG A 107 -4.29 11.34 1.72
C ARG A 107 -4.69 11.35 3.19
N ARG A 108 -5.61 10.49 3.60
CA ARG A 108 -6.01 10.35 5.01
C ARG A 108 -4.86 9.86 5.88
N TRP A 109 -4.09 8.89 5.40
CA TRP A 109 -2.91 8.40 6.08
C TRP A 109 -1.81 9.48 6.18
N GLN A 110 -1.55 10.22 5.11
CA GLN A 110 -0.63 11.35 5.11
C GLN A 110 -1.02 12.42 6.13
N ALA A 111 -2.31 12.78 6.19
CA ALA A 111 -2.82 13.75 7.17
C ALA A 111 -2.58 13.25 8.61
N LYS A 112 -2.84 11.95 8.87
CA LYS A 112 -2.58 11.35 10.19
C LYS A 112 -1.09 11.38 10.56
N LEU A 113 -0.18 11.19 9.61
CA LEU A 113 1.26 11.28 9.86
C LEU A 113 1.70 12.71 10.18
N MET A 114 1.20 13.69 9.43
CA MET A 114 1.53 15.11 9.65
C MET A 114 0.98 15.66 10.96
N SER A 115 -0.16 15.16 11.42
CA SER A 115 -0.76 15.54 12.71
C SER A 115 -0.28 14.67 13.89
N SER A 116 0.74 13.84 13.68
CA SER A 116 1.27 12.98 14.73
C SER A 116 1.91 13.80 15.84
N PRO A 117 1.67 13.44 17.13
CA PRO A 117 2.32 14.11 18.26
C PRO A 117 3.85 13.96 18.26
N ASN A 118 4.39 13.02 17.49
CA ASN A 118 5.84 12.79 17.37
C ASN A 118 6.59 13.86 16.56
N ASN A 119 5.88 14.79 15.96
CA ASN A 119 6.43 15.94 15.24
C ASN A 119 7.55 15.57 14.25
N TYR A 120 7.26 14.62 13.35
CA TYR A 120 8.24 14.10 12.40
C TYR A 120 8.85 15.19 11.51
N SER A 121 10.16 15.14 11.31
CA SER A 121 10.86 16.07 10.40
C SER A 121 10.35 15.92 8.96
N GLN A 122 10.46 16.99 8.16
CA GLN A 122 10.00 17.02 6.77
C GLN A 122 10.68 15.96 5.90
N THR A 123 11.97 15.72 6.14
CA THR A 123 12.75 14.68 5.43
C THR A 123 12.30 13.29 5.82
N TYR A 124 11.93 13.06 7.08
CA TYR A 124 11.42 11.77 7.53
C TYR A 124 10.02 11.48 6.99
N LEU A 125 9.12 12.46 6.98
CA LEU A 125 7.80 12.34 6.34
C LEU A 125 7.94 11.97 4.87
N LYS A 126 8.85 12.61 4.15
CA LYS A 126 9.15 12.27 2.76
C LYS A 126 9.66 10.85 2.62
N LYS A 127 10.55 10.40 3.50
CA LYS A 127 11.07 9.03 3.51
C LYS A 127 9.95 8.01 3.68
N ILE A 128 9.08 8.21 4.68
CA ILE A 128 7.94 7.31 4.92
C ILE A 128 7.03 7.23 3.68
N ASN A 129 6.71 8.37 3.08
CA ASN A 129 5.89 8.42 1.87
C ASN A 129 6.56 7.72 0.67
N THR A 130 7.88 7.85 0.55
CA THR A 130 8.66 7.18 -0.50
C THR A 130 8.64 5.66 -0.34
N GLU A 131 8.69 5.14 0.90
CA GLU A 131 8.60 3.70 1.15
C GLU A 131 7.24 3.12 0.75
N LEU A 132 6.13 3.82 1.06
CA LEU A 132 4.81 3.41 0.58
C LEU A 132 4.76 3.38 -0.95
N ASN A 133 5.25 4.44 -1.60
CA ASN A 133 5.27 4.52 -3.06
C ASN A 133 6.12 3.40 -3.68
N SER A 134 7.23 3.03 -3.06
CA SER A 134 8.12 1.97 -3.54
C SER A 134 7.45 0.60 -3.53
N ILE A 135 6.75 0.25 -2.45
CA ILE A 135 6.06 -1.04 -2.35
C ILE A 135 4.83 -1.12 -3.28
N ILE A 136 4.11 -0.01 -3.47
CA ILE A 136 2.99 0.04 -4.43
C ILE A 136 3.51 -0.06 -5.88
N ASN A 137 4.63 0.60 -6.20
CA ASN A 137 5.25 0.45 -7.53
C ASN A 137 5.78 -0.97 -7.78
N TYR A 138 6.25 -1.65 -6.74
CA TYR A 138 6.59 -3.06 -6.83
C TYR A 138 5.36 -3.91 -7.18
N ALA A 139 4.23 -3.68 -6.52
CA ALA A 139 2.97 -4.35 -6.87
C ALA A 139 2.51 -4.05 -8.30
N LYS A 140 2.66 -2.80 -8.75
CA LYS A 140 2.34 -2.41 -10.13
C LYS A 140 3.22 -3.13 -11.15
N ARG A 141 4.51 -3.36 -10.84
CA ARG A 141 5.47 -3.99 -11.77
C ARG A 141 5.31 -5.50 -11.85
N PHE A 142 5.04 -6.17 -10.73
CA PHE A 142 5.13 -7.63 -10.62
C PHE A 142 3.81 -8.32 -10.34
N TYR A 143 2.77 -7.58 -9.96
CA TYR A 143 1.46 -8.12 -9.56
C TYR A 143 0.30 -7.40 -10.26
N ASP A 144 0.53 -6.83 -11.42
CA ASP A 144 -0.48 -6.25 -12.32
C ASP A 144 -1.44 -5.25 -11.63
N LEU A 145 -0.97 -4.52 -10.63
CA LEU A 145 -1.74 -3.43 -10.04
C LEU A 145 -1.88 -2.30 -11.06
N ASN A 146 -3.09 -2.03 -11.54
CA ASN A 146 -3.37 -1.11 -12.64
C ASN A 146 -2.87 0.31 -12.38
N THR A 147 -3.09 0.84 -11.18
CA THR A 147 -2.78 2.24 -10.86
C THR A 147 -2.05 2.36 -9.53
N ASN A 148 -1.11 3.32 -9.46
CA ASN A 148 -0.49 3.68 -8.20
C ASN A 148 -1.27 4.84 -7.54
N PRO A 149 -1.99 4.61 -6.42
CA PRO A 149 -2.74 5.65 -5.74
C PRO A 149 -1.86 6.75 -5.14
N CYS A 150 -0.59 6.46 -4.85
CA CYS A 150 0.36 7.45 -4.31
C CYS A 150 0.64 8.58 -5.31
N GLY A 151 0.68 8.28 -6.61
CA GLY A 151 0.89 9.29 -7.64
C GLY A 151 -0.21 10.34 -7.67
N LYS A 152 -1.49 9.92 -7.52
CA LYS A 152 -2.64 10.83 -7.44
C LYS A 152 -2.74 11.55 -6.10
N ALA A 153 -2.31 10.92 -5.01
CA ALA A 153 -2.33 11.53 -3.67
C ALA A 153 -1.27 12.63 -3.52
N GLY A 154 -0.18 12.55 -4.27
CA GLY A 154 0.96 13.44 -4.13
C GLY A 154 1.89 13.03 -2.99
N THR A 155 2.97 13.78 -2.82
CA THR A 155 3.98 13.54 -1.78
C THR A 155 3.79 14.47 -0.59
N ILE A 156 4.33 14.08 0.56
CA ILE A 156 4.46 14.90 1.77
C ILE A 156 5.92 15.05 2.15
N GLY A 157 6.21 16.11 2.91
CA GLY A 157 7.57 16.42 3.36
C GLY A 157 8.47 17.03 2.28
N LYS A 158 9.65 17.46 2.67
CA LYS A 158 10.66 18.11 1.82
C LYS A 158 11.86 17.18 1.60
N ALA A 159 12.53 17.29 0.46
CA ALA A 159 13.70 16.47 0.14
C ALA A 159 14.98 16.97 0.85
N LYS A 160 15.10 18.28 1.04
CA LYS A 160 16.24 18.88 1.71
C LYS A 160 15.93 19.03 3.20
N ALA A 161 16.87 18.64 4.04
CA ALA A 161 16.88 19.04 5.44
C ALA A 161 17.05 20.57 5.52
N GLU A 162 16.59 21.16 6.60
CA GLU A 162 17.04 22.49 6.97
C GLU A 162 18.57 22.46 7.16
N GLU A 163 19.24 23.52 6.81
CA GLU A 163 20.69 23.59 7.05
C GLU A 163 20.94 23.31 8.53
N MET A 164 21.83 22.36 8.80
CA MET A 164 22.27 22.13 10.18
C MET A 164 23.17 23.28 10.58
N ASP A 165 22.85 23.88 11.70
CA ASP A 165 23.76 24.80 12.33
C ASP A 165 25.07 24.06 12.59
N TYR A 166 26.16 24.62 12.12
CA TYR A 166 27.52 24.13 12.41
C TYR A 166 28.26 25.22 13.13
N TRP A 167 29.06 24.79 14.05
CA TRP A 167 29.92 25.72 14.76
C TRP A 167 31.02 26.19 13.82
N THR A 168 31.22 27.50 13.77
CA THR A 168 32.41 28.07 13.15
C THR A 168 33.62 27.67 13.96
N TYR A 169 34.82 27.79 13.37
CA TYR A 169 36.04 27.45 14.07
C TYR A 169 36.19 28.28 15.36
N ASP A 170 35.84 29.55 15.33
CA ASP A 170 35.95 30.47 16.49
C ASP A 170 34.96 30.09 17.61
N GLU A 171 33.74 29.74 17.26
CA GLU A 171 32.74 29.23 18.22
C GLU A 171 33.16 27.91 18.85
N TYR A 172 33.77 26.99 18.06
CA TYR A 172 34.33 25.76 18.58
C TYR A 172 35.47 26.00 19.56
N ILE A 173 36.38 26.96 19.27
CA ILE A 173 37.48 27.32 20.16
C ILE A 173 36.93 27.94 21.46
N ALA A 174 35.96 28.86 21.35
CA ALA A 174 35.34 29.50 22.53
C ALA A 174 34.63 28.43 23.41
N PHE A 175 33.95 27.48 22.83
CA PHE A 175 33.34 26.36 23.57
C PHE A 175 34.39 25.51 24.29
N ARG A 176 35.48 25.14 23.62
CA ARG A 176 36.56 24.33 24.18
C ARG A 176 37.26 25.03 25.36
N GLU A 177 37.41 26.34 25.29
CA GLU A 177 38.05 27.16 26.35
C GLU A 177 37.10 27.36 27.53
N GLY A 178 35.76 27.44 27.30
CA GLY A 178 34.76 27.59 28.35
C GLY A 178 34.48 26.32 29.15
N VAL A 179 34.90 25.12 28.66
CA VAL A 179 34.73 23.82 29.33
C VAL A 179 35.93 23.41 30.18
N LYS A 180 36.98 24.22 30.24
CA LYS A 180 38.10 24.04 31.18
C LYS A 180 37.76 24.70 32.53
#